data_2a3540b8aab413872e927fb1a8289254
#
_entry.id   2a3540b8aab413872e927fb1a8289254
#
_cell.length_a   1.000
_cell.length_b   1.000
_cell.length_c   1.000
_cell.angle_alpha   90.00
_cell.angle_beta   90.00
_cell.angle_gamma   90.00
#
_symmetry.space_group_name_H-M   'P 1'
#
loop_
_entity.id
_entity.type
_entity.pdbx_description
1 polymer ?
#
loop_
_entity_poly.entity_id
_entity_poly.type
_entity_poly.pdbx_seq_one_letter_code
_entity_poly.pdbx_strand_id
1 'polypeptide(L)'
;MRQAEIYRRNPCFTFCFVGRLVRDKGINELVSAFVRLQQEFTNCRLCLVGDFEAELDPVTPETAEHIHKHPAIKFMGWQEDIRPFLAAADAFVFPSYREGFPNVILQAGAMGLPCIVTNINGCNEIIENGKNGIIIPPHDSEYLYRTMCGFLSSPRLVEQLASAARPQMFKNTTAGRYGKPYERSIKNRFQI
;
A
#
# COMPACT_ATOMS: atom_id res chain seq x y z
N MET A 1 -13.36 7.31 -14.38
CA MET A 1 -14.42 7.63 -13.40
C MET A 1 -15.34 6.44 -13.07
N ARG A 2 -15.88 5.69 -14.04
CA ARG A 2 -16.84 4.59 -13.75
C ARG A 2 -16.29 3.39 -12.94
N GLN A 3 -15.02 3.03 -13.07
CA GLN A 3 -14.45 1.89 -12.31
C GLN A 3 -14.27 2.22 -10.83
N ALA A 4 -13.87 3.43 -10.46
CA ALA A 4 -13.71 3.84 -9.06
C ALA A 4 -15.05 3.94 -8.29
N GLU A 5 -16.16 4.26 -8.98
CA GLU A 5 -17.50 4.29 -8.37
C GLU A 5 -18.05 2.90 -8.05
N ILE A 6 -17.71 1.88 -8.85
CA ILE A 6 -18.14 0.49 -8.63
C ILE A 6 -17.51 -0.07 -7.35
N TYR A 7 -16.25 0.29 -7.06
CA TYR A 7 -15.55 -0.16 -5.85
C TYR A 7 -16.02 0.56 -4.57
N ARG A 8 -16.40 1.84 -4.63
CA ARG A 8 -16.90 2.59 -3.47
C ARG A 8 -18.32 2.19 -2.99
N ARG A 9 -19.08 1.48 -3.82
CA ARG A 9 -20.44 1.01 -3.45
C ARG A 9 -20.46 -0.26 -2.61
N ASN A 10 -19.32 -0.92 -2.44
CA ASN A 10 -19.24 -2.12 -1.62
C ASN A 10 -18.59 -1.76 -0.27
N PRO A 11 -19.21 -2.01 0.88
CA PRO A 11 -18.67 -1.66 2.20
C PRO A 11 -17.44 -2.49 2.60
N CYS A 12 -16.66 -2.95 1.66
CA CYS A 12 -15.52 -3.83 1.83
C CYS A 12 -14.22 -3.01 1.83
N PHE A 13 -13.51 -3.01 2.96
CA PHE A 13 -12.24 -2.31 3.11
C PHE A 13 -11.16 -2.89 2.20
N THR A 14 -10.51 -2.05 1.41
CA THR A 14 -9.52 -2.48 0.42
C THR A 14 -8.12 -2.02 0.80
N PHE A 15 -7.25 -2.99 1.12
CA PHE A 15 -5.81 -2.80 1.16
C PHE A 15 -5.24 -2.89 -0.24
N CYS A 16 -4.34 -1.99 -0.63
CA CYS A 16 -3.71 -2.00 -1.93
C CYS A 16 -2.18 -2.07 -1.80
N PHE A 17 -1.57 -2.90 -2.61
CA PHE A 17 -0.13 -2.95 -2.85
C PHE A 17 0.13 -2.69 -4.33
N VAL A 18 1.20 -1.95 -4.63
CA VAL A 18 1.66 -1.72 -6.01
C VAL A 18 3.17 -1.92 -6.07
N GLY A 19 3.62 -2.84 -6.91
CA GLY A 19 5.02 -3.16 -7.11
C GLY A 19 5.21 -4.57 -7.64
N ARG A 20 6.45 -4.97 -7.87
CA ARG A 20 6.78 -6.35 -8.23
C ARG A 20 6.36 -7.31 -7.13
N LEU A 21 5.78 -8.45 -7.51
CA LEU A 21 5.36 -9.48 -6.57
C LEU A 21 6.52 -10.45 -6.33
N VAL A 22 7.45 -10.00 -5.49
CA VAL A 22 8.68 -10.71 -5.15
C VAL A 22 8.89 -10.72 -3.64
N ARG A 23 9.79 -11.59 -3.17
CA ARG A 23 10.03 -11.77 -1.72
C ARG A 23 10.57 -10.51 -1.07
N ASP A 24 11.51 -9.78 -1.70
CA ASP A 24 12.11 -8.57 -1.12
C ASP A 24 11.11 -7.40 -0.97
N LYS A 25 9.95 -7.50 -1.60
CA LYS A 25 8.82 -6.56 -1.42
C LYS A 25 7.89 -6.95 -0.27
N GLY A 26 8.22 -8.00 0.48
CA GLY A 26 7.44 -8.44 1.64
C GLY A 26 6.08 -9.05 1.26
N ILE A 27 5.96 -9.60 0.04
CA ILE A 27 4.69 -10.17 -0.44
C ILE A 27 4.29 -11.40 0.35
N ASN A 28 5.25 -12.21 0.79
CA ASN A 28 4.97 -13.39 1.61
C ASN A 28 4.33 -12.98 2.95
N GLU A 29 4.89 -11.97 3.61
CA GLU A 29 4.37 -11.42 4.88
C GLU A 29 3.00 -10.78 4.67
N LEU A 30 2.83 -10.03 3.58
CA LEU A 30 1.56 -9.37 3.27
C LEU A 30 0.44 -10.37 3.05
N VAL A 31 0.69 -11.38 2.23
CA VAL A 31 -0.31 -12.41 1.93
C VAL A 31 -0.62 -13.26 3.17
N SER A 32 0.40 -13.68 3.92
CA SER A 32 0.23 -14.42 5.17
C SER A 32 -0.59 -13.63 6.20
N ALA A 33 -0.24 -12.35 6.42
CA ALA A 33 -0.99 -11.46 7.31
C ALA A 33 -2.44 -11.27 6.84
N PHE A 34 -2.67 -11.09 5.55
CA PHE A 34 -4.00 -10.88 4.98
C PHE A 34 -4.88 -12.15 5.04
N VAL A 35 -4.34 -13.32 4.75
CA VAL A 35 -5.09 -14.59 4.85
C VAL A 35 -5.56 -14.83 6.29
N ARG A 36 -4.68 -14.57 7.25
CA ARG A 36 -5.05 -14.62 8.67
C ARG A 36 -6.12 -13.57 9.02
N LEU A 37 -5.96 -12.33 8.52
CA LEU A 37 -6.91 -11.25 8.74
C LEU A 37 -8.32 -11.62 8.26
N GLN A 38 -8.45 -12.30 7.13
CA GLN A 38 -9.71 -12.73 6.55
C GLN A 38 -10.47 -13.75 7.40
N GLN A 39 -9.79 -14.46 8.30
CA GLN A 39 -10.45 -15.36 9.25
C GLN A 39 -11.28 -14.61 10.29
N GLU A 40 -10.89 -13.37 10.60
CA GLU A 40 -11.58 -12.53 11.60
C GLU A 40 -12.43 -11.43 10.95
N PHE A 41 -11.99 -10.90 9.81
CA PHE A 41 -12.63 -9.78 9.11
C PHE A 41 -12.96 -10.18 7.67
N THR A 42 -14.16 -10.70 7.46
CA THR A 42 -14.57 -11.17 6.12
C THR A 42 -14.87 -10.05 5.14
N ASN A 43 -15.05 -8.82 5.62
CA ASN A 43 -15.41 -7.65 4.80
C ASN A 43 -14.19 -6.78 4.44
N CYS A 44 -13.10 -7.43 4.04
CA CYS A 44 -11.93 -6.74 3.48
C CYS A 44 -11.35 -7.50 2.29
N ARG A 45 -10.56 -6.82 1.48
CA ARG A 45 -9.87 -7.38 0.33
C ARG A 45 -8.45 -6.85 0.22
N LEU A 46 -7.61 -7.60 -0.48
CA LEU A 46 -6.25 -7.22 -0.86
C LEU A 46 -6.17 -7.07 -2.38
N CYS A 47 -5.82 -5.88 -2.85
CA CYS A 47 -5.56 -5.60 -4.25
C CYS A 47 -4.05 -5.58 -4.50
N LEU A 48 -3.56 -6.47 -5.35
CA LEU A 48 -2.15 -6.58 -5.73
C LEU A 48 -1.97 -6.14 -7.18
N VAL A 49 -1.21 -5.05 -7.39
CA VAL A 49 -0.94 -4.48 -8.71
C VAL A 49 0.55 -4.62 -9.03
N GLY A 50 0.88 -5.31 -10.10
CA GLY A 50 2.25 -5.61 -10.56
C GLY A 50 2.40 -7.06 -10.94
N ASP A 51 3.56 -7.44 -11.45
CA ASP A 51 3.83 -8.79 -11.91
C ASP A 51 4.77 -9.56 -10.99
N PHE A 52 4.75 -10.87 -11.13
CA PHE A 52 5.73 -11.77 -10.56
C PHE A 52 7.06 -11.65 -11.31
N GLU A 53 8.17 -11.79 -10.59
CA GLU A 53 9.51 -12.00 -11.16
C GLU A 53 10.07 -13.32 -10.64
N ALA A 54 9.58 -14.42 -11.20
CA ALA A 54 9.88 -15.77 -10.74
C ALA A 54 11.37 -16.17 -10.84
N GLU A 55 12.13 -15.52 -11.73
CA GLU A 55 13.54 -15.88 -11.97
C GLU A 55 14.52 -15.20 -11.00
N LEU A 56 14.15 -14.07 -10.41
CA LEU A 56 15.08 -13.25 -9.59
C LEU A 56 14.86 -13.43 -8.09
N ASP A 57 13.63 -13.30 -7.62
CA ASP A 57 13.31 -13.36 -6.19
C ASP A 57 11.85 -13.82 -5.99
N PRO A 58 11.53 -15.10 -6.27
CA PRO A 58 10.17 -15.60 -6.25
C PRO A 58 9.56 -15.57 -4.86
N VAL A 59 8.26 -15.31 -4.80
CA VAL A 59 7.44 -15.57 -3.61
C VAL A 59 7.37 -17.09 -3.34
N THR A 60 6.98 -17.47 -2.13
CA THR A 60 6.80 -18.90 -1.82
C THR A 60 5.66 -19.52 -2.65
N PRO A 61 5.69 -20.83 -2.94
CA PRO A 61 4.59 -21.50 -3.64
C PRO A 61 3.24 -21.32 -2.95
N GLU A 62 3.21 -21.35 -1.62
CA GLU A 62 2.01 -21.11 -0.81
C GLU A 62 1.46 -19.69 -1.03
N THR A 63 2.33 -18.68 -1.01
CA THR A 63 1.95 -17.30 -1.30
C THR A 63 1.36 -17.15 -2.71
N ALA A 64 2.01 -17.75 -3.71
CA ALA A 64 1.52 -17.73 -5.08
C ALA A 64 0.15 -18.42 -5.20
N GLU A 65 -0.05 -19.54 -4.52
CA GLU A 65 -1.33 -20.25 -4.47
C GLU A 65 -2.43 -19.35 -3.87
N HIS A 66 -2.17 -18.71 -2.74
CA HIS A 66 -3.12 -17.77 -2.14
C HIS A 66 -3.45 -16.60 -3.05
N ILE A 67 -2.46 -16.02 -3.74
CA ILE A 67 -2.69 -14.90 -4.67
C ILE A 67 -3.66 -15.33 -5.79
N HIS A 68 -3.53 -16.53 -6.30
CA HIS A 68 -4.37 -17.02 -7.41
C HIS A 68 -5.73 -17.56 -6.98
N LYS A 69 -5.83 -18.16 -5.79
CA LYS A 69 -7.03 -18.91 -5.39
C LYS A 69 -7.88 -18.23 -4.32
N HIS A 70 -7.29 -17.33 -3.50
CA HIS A 70 -8.03 -16.73 -2.38
C HIS A 70 -9.05 -15.70 -2.89
N PRO A 71 -10.35 -15.85 -2.57
CA PRO A 71 -11.42 -15.04 -3.17
C PRO A 71 -11.33 -13.53 -2.85
N ALA A 72 -10.75 -13.18 -1.69
CA ALA A 72 -10.57 -11.79 -1.25
C ALA A 72 -9.25 -11.16 -1.72
N ILE A 73 -8.35 -11.90 -2.36
CA ILE A 73 -7.14 -11.37 -2.99
C ILE A 73 -7.44 -11.12 -4.48
N LYS A 74 -7.19 -9.90 -4.94
CA LYS A 74 -7.39 -9.47 -6.32
C LYS A 74 -6.04 -9.17 -6.96
N PHE A 75 -5.54 -10.13 -7.72
CA PHE A 75 -4.35 -9.96 -8.54
C PHE A 75 -4.70 -9.27 -9.85
N MET A 76 -4.12 -8.10 -10.08
CA MET A 76 -4.46 -7.23 -11.21
C MET A 76 -3.41 -7.27 -12.32
N GLY A 77 -2.27 -7.95 -12.10
CA GLY A 77 -1.14 -7.91 -13.03
C GLY A 77 -0.50 -6.52 -13.13
N TRP A 78 0.39 -6.36 -14.08
CA TRP A 78 1.00 -5.06 -14.37
C TRP A 78 -0.02 -4.08 -14.96
N GLN A 79 0.05 -2.83 -14.50
CA GLN A 79 -0.84 -1.77 -14.95
C GLN A 79 -0.02 -0.53 -15.32
N GLU A 80 -0.30 0.05 -16.47
CA GLU A 80 0.32 1.31 -16.90
C GLU A 80 -0.13 2.48 -16.03
N ASP A 81 -1.41 2.52 -15.66
CA ASP A 81 -1.99 3.52 -14.76
C ASP A 81 -2.50 2.89 -13.47
N ILE A 82 -1.80 3.17 -12.38
CA ILE A 82 -2.15 2.65 -11.04
C ILE A 82 -3.17 3.53 -10.30
N ARG A 83 -3.47 4.74 -10.79
CA ARG A 83 -4.36 5.69 -10.11
C ARG A 83 -5.77 5.15 -9.86
N PRO A 84 -6.41 4.40 -10.76
CA PRO A 84 -7.73 3.83 -10.49
C PRO A 84 -7.73 2.86 -9.30
N PHE A 85 -6.64 2.09 -9.13
CA PHE A 85 -6.50 1.13 -8.02
C PHE A 85 -6.25 1.84 -6.70
N LEU A 86 -5.40 2.87 -6.69
CA LEU A 86 -5.19 3.70 -5.51
C LEU A 86 -6.46 4.46 -5.12
N ALA A 87 -7.21 4.99 -6.09
CA ALA A 87 -8.47 5.69 -5.82
C ALA A 87 -9.57 4.78 -5.27
N ALA A 88 -9.49 3.48 -5.53
CA ALA A 88 -10.45 2.47 -5.06
C ALA A 88 -10.05 1.84 -3.72
N ALA A 89 -8.85 2.13 -3.21
CA ALA A 89 -8.33 1.60 -1.96
C ALA A 89 -8.68 2.49 -0.77
N ASP A 90 -8.65 1.89 0.43
CA ASP A 90 -8.82 2.57 1.72
C ASP A 90 -7.49 2.72 2.46
N ALA A 91 -6.52 1.85 2.17
CA ALA A 91 -5.16 1.91 2.70
C ALA A 91 -4.14 1.35 1.70
N PHE A 92 -2.93 1.89 1.74
CA PHE A 92 -1.80 1.40 0.97
C PHE A 92 -0.86 0.61 1.88
N VAL A 93 -0.43 -0.59 1.47
CA VAL A 93 0.46 -1.45 2.26
C VAL A 93 1.71 -1.75 1.45
N PHE A 94 2.87 -1.44 2.01
CA PHE A 94 4.14 -1.58 1.32
C PHE A 94 5.24 -2.12 2.26
N PRO A 95 5.26 -3.45 2.52
CA PRO A 95 6.12 -4.07 3.51
C PRO A 95 7.50 -4.46 2.94
N SER A 96 8.05 -3.66 2.03
CA SER A 96 9.33 -3.90 1.36
C SER A 96 10.50 -3.97 2.36
N TYR A 97 11.51 -4.78 2.05
CA TYR A 97 12.70 -4.93 2.90
C TYR A 97 13.81 -3.93 2.58
N ARG A 98 13.79 -3.39 1.36
CA ARG A 98 14.77 -2.40 0.91
C ARG A 98 14.22 -1.55 -0.22
N GLU A 99 14.45 -0.26 -0.13
CA GLU A 99 14.11 0.73 -1.15
C GLU A 99 15.18 1.82 -1.19
N GLY A 100 15.35 2.41 -2.36
CA GLY A 100 16.05 3.69 -2.45
C GLY A 100 15.11 4.81 -2.03
N PHE A 101 14.14 5.11 -2.90
CA PHE A 101 13.09 6.08 -2.63
C PHE A 101 11.79 5.65 -3.36
N PRO A 102 10.83 5.04 -2.66
CA PRO A 102 9.68 4.41 -3.29
C PRO A 102 8.61 5.41 -3.74
N ASN A 103 8.63 5.78 -5.03
CA ASN A 103 7.67 6.72 -5.63
C ASN A 103 6.21 6.32 -5.44
N VAL A 104 5.94 5.02 -5.32
CA VAL A 104 4.58 4.52 -5.15
C VAL A 104 3.96 4.95 -3.81
N ILE A 105 4.76 5.10 -2.75
CA ILE A 105 4.29 5.63 -1.47
C ILE A 105 3.89 7.11 -1.60
N LEU A 106 4.68 7.90 -2.35
CA LEU A 106 4.32 9.29 -2.64
C LEU A 106 3.01 9.38 -3.43
N GLN A 107 2.83 8.48 -4.41
CA GLN A 107 1.60 8.43 -5.21
C GLN A 107 0.39 8.05 -4.36
N ALA A 108 0.51 7.04 -3.50
CA ALA A 108 -0.54 6.64 -2.58
C ALA A 108 -0.90 7.76 -1.60
N GLY A 109 0.10 8.39 -0.98
CA GLY A 109 -0.11 9.53 -0.08
C GLY A 109 -0.71 10.75 -0.77
N ALA A 110 -0.30 11.07 -2.02
CA ALA A 110 -0.89 12.13 -2.83
C ALA A 110 -2.37 11.85 -3.19
N MET A 111 -2.76 10.58 -3.29
CA MET A 111 -4.16 10.15 -3.44
C MET A 111 -4.95 10.18 -2.11
N GLY A 112 -4.29 10.51 -0.99
CA GLY A 112 -4.90 10.59 0.33
C GLY A 112 -4.97 9.27 1.07
N LEU A 113 -4.24 8.24 0.64
CA LEU A 113 -4.23 6.95 1.29
C LEU A 113 -3.31 6.95 2.52
N PRO A 114 -3.77 6.48 3.68
CA PRO A 114 -2.90 6.15 4.79
C PRO A 114 -2.04 4.94 4.42
N CYS A 115 -0.75 4.99 4.76
CA CYS A 115 0.19 3.96 4.36
C CYS A 115 0.63 3.10 5.55
N ILE A 116 0.75 1.79 5.35
CA ILE A 116 1.48 0.88 6.23
C ILE A 116 2.78 0.53 5.51
N VAL A 117 3.92 0.90 6.09
CA VAL A 117 5.24 0.72 5.47
C VAL A 117 6.24 0.18 6.48
N THR A 118 7.29 -0.47 6.01
CA THR A 118 8.39 -0.94 6.84
C THR A 118 9.34 0.19 7.24
N ASN A 119 10.01 0.03 8.39
CA ASN A 119 11.04 0.93 8.89
C ASN A 119 12.35 0.73 8.14
N ILE A 120 12.40 1.19 6.91
CA ILE A 120 13.57 1.15 6.02
C ILE A 120 13.80 2.53 5.40
N ASN A 121 15.01 2.75 4.89
CA ASN A 121 15.34 3.97 4.15
C ASN A 121 14.35 4.19 2.99
N GLY A 122 14.06 5.43 2.71
CA GLY A 122 13.04 5.82 1.73
C GLY A 122 11.62 5.75 2.26
N CYS A 123 11.21 4.69 2.94
CA CYS A 123 9.87 4.57 3.50
C CYS A 123 9.67 5.51 4.72
N ASN A 124 10.60 5.46 5.69
CA ASN A 124 10.56 6.30 6.88
C ASN A 124 10.92 7.77 6.64
N GLU A 125 11.40 8.11 5.45
CA GLU A 125 11.58 9.49 5.02
C GLU A 125 10.28 10.12 4.50
N ILE A 126 9.38 9.28 3.95
CA ILE A 126 8.10 9.70 3.36
C ILE A 126 6.98 9.65 4.41
N ILE A 127 6.94 8.59 5.22
CA ILE A 127 5.91 8.35 6.22
C ILE A 127 6.40 8.80 7.59
N GLU A 128 5.57 9.61 8.25
CA GLU A 128 5.70 10.00 9.65
C GLU A 128 4.74 9.13 10.48
N ASN A 129 5.33 8.25 11.31
CA ASN A 129 4.57 7.24 12.06
C ASN A 129 3.46 7.85 12.92
N GLY A 130 2.24 7.32 12.81
CA GLY A 130 1.05 7.79 13.53
C GLY A 130 0.43 9.07 12.98
N LYS A 131 0.96 9.64 11.88
CA LYS A 131 0.46 10.88 11.29
C LYS A 131 -0.16 10.66 9.91
N ASN A 132 0.61 10.19 8.94
CA ASN A 132 0.13 9.90 7.59
C ASN A 132 0.24 8.41 7.22
N GLY A 133 0.59 7.57 8.19
CA GLY A 133 0.70 6.13 8.07
C GLY A 133 1.27 5.50 9.34
N ILE A 134 1.48 4.19 9.28
CA ILE A 134 2.10 3.40 10.35
C ILE A 134 3.37 2.76 9.81
N ILE A 135 4.45 2.89 10.59
CA ILE A 135 5.75 2.26 10.29
C ILE A 135 5.87 0.98 11.12
N ILE A 136 6.15 -0.13 10.44
CA ILE A 136 6.27 -1.46 11.05
C ILE A 136 7.71 -2.00 10.91
N PRO A 137 8.13 -2.98 11.73
CA PRO A 137 9.38 -3.70 11.50
C PRO A 137 9.36 -4.44 10.15
N PRO A 138 10.48 -4.54 9.41
CA PRO A 138 10.58 -5.44 8.26
C PRO A 138 10.55 -6.91 8.71
N HIS A 139 10.15 -7.83 7.83
CA HIS A 139 10.08 -9.28 8.07
C HIS A 139 9.16 -9.70 9.23
N ASP A 140 8.17 -8.89 9.60
CA ASP A 140 7.26 -9.16 10.71
C ASP A 140 5.81 -9.22 10.25
N SER A 141 5.38 -10.41 9.84
CA SER A 141 3.99 -10.67 9.40
C SER A 141 2.99 -10.52 10.55
N GLU A 142 3.40 -10.78 11.80
CA GLU A 142 2.55 -10.63 12.97
C GLU A 142 2.26 -9.15 13.26
N TYR A 143 3.29 -8.29 13.20
CA TYR A 143 3.09 -6.87 13.39
C TYR A 143 2.26 -6.27 12.24
N LEU A 144 2.50 -6.70 11.00
CA LEU A 144 1.71 -6.30 9.85
C LEU A 144 0.24 -6.68 10.02
N TYR A 145 -0.04 -7.94 10.39
CA TYR A 145 -1.38 -8.43 10.68
C TYR A 145 -2.09 -7.57 11.74
N ARG A 146 -1.43 -7.33 12.90
CA ARG A 146 -2.01 -6.50 13.98
C ARG A 146 -2.29 -5.07 13.52
N THR A 147 -1.41 -4.50 12.71
CA THR A 147 -1.61 -3.15 12.14
C THR A 147 -2.81 -3.13 11.21
N MET A 148 -2.96 -4.14 10.34
CA MET A 148 -4.13 -4.27 9.45
C MET A 148 -5.44 -4.48 10.25
N CYS A 149 -5.43 -5.26 11.33
CA CYS A 149 -6.55 -5.38 12.27
C CYS A 149 -6.93 -4.02 12.85
N GLY A 150 -5.94 -3.23 13.27
CA GLY A 150 -6.14 -1.88 13.81
C GLY A 150 -6.84 -0.95 12.82
N PHE A 151 -6.51 -1.04 11.53
CA PHE A 151 -7.18 -0.27 10.47
C PHE A 151 -8.65 -0.67 10.31
N LEU A 152 -8.96 -1.97 10.36
CA LEU A 152 -10.34 -2.46 10.25
C LEU A 152 -11.18 -2.17 11.50
N SER A 153 -10.56 -2.23 12.68
CA SER A 153 -11.23 -2.04 13.96
C SER A 153 -11.43 -0.57 14.32
N SER A 154 -10.67 0.35 13.71
CA SER A 154 -10.70 1.78 14.04
C SER A 154 -10.82 2.67 12.81
N PRO A 155 -12.04 2.88 12.27
CA PRO A 155 -12.28 3.82 11.17
C PRO A 155 -11.74 5.22 11.46
N ARG A 156 -11.84 5.67 12.72
CA ARG A 156 -11.31 6.96 13.15
C ARG A 156 -9.80 7.09 12.97
N LEU A 157 -9.05 6.02 13.22
CA LEU A 157 -7.61 5.99 12.96
C LEU A 157 -7.33 6.18 11.47
N VAL A 158 -8.04 5.45 10.62
CA VAL A 158 -7.89 5.51 9.17
C VAL A 158 -8.19 6.92 8.65
N GLU A 159 -9.31 7.51 9.08
CA GLU A 159 -9.68 8.89 8.72
C GLU A 159 -8.64 9.92 9.16
N GLN A 160 -8.13 9.79 10.39
CA GLN A 160 -7.07 10.66 10.91
C GLN A 160 -5.81 10.59 10.04
N LEU A 161 -5.32 9.38 9.76
CA LEU A 161 -4.12 9.18 8.95
C LEU A 161 -4.34 9.65 7.50
N ALA A 162 -5.49 9.35 6.91
CA ALA A 162 -5.86 9.75 5.55
C ALA A 162 -5.93 11.28 5.40
N SER A 163 -6.50 11.97 6.39
CA SER A 163 -6.60 13.43 6.39
C SER A 163 -5.24 14.13 6.33
N ALA A 164 -4.21 13.51 6.92
CA ALA A 164 -2.85 14.01 6.93
C ALA A 164 -2.00 13.52 5.74
N ALA A 165 -2.40 12.45 5.05
CA ALA A 165 -1.59 11.81 4.02
C ALA A 165 -1.23 12.79 2.89
N ARG A 166 -2.24 13.35 2.22
CA ARG A 166 -2.01 14.28 1.09
C ARG A 166 -1.30 15.57 1.50
N PRO A 167 -1.70 16.30 2.55
CA PRO A 167 -0.99 17.51 3.00
C PRO A 167 0.49 17.25 3.31
N GLN A 168 0.82 16.11 3.91
CA GLN A 168 2.20 15.77 4.25
C GLN A 168 3.07 15.54 3.02
N MET A 169 2.53 14.91 1.97
CA MET A 169 3.25 14.73 0.71
C MET A 169 3.63 16.07 0.08
N PHE A 170 2.69 17.02 0.03
CA PHE A 170 2.95 18.35 -0.52
C PHE A 170 3.91 19.18 0.33
N LYS A 171 3.78 19.15 1.65
CA LYS A 171 4.67 19.87 2.56
C LYS A 171 6.12 19.42 2.39
N ASN A 172 6.35 18.14 2.29
CA ASN A 172 7.70 17.57 2.14
C ASN A 172 8.28 17.85 0.74
N THR A 173 7.42 17.89 -0.28
CA THR A 173 7.81 18.24 -1.65
C THR A 173 8.20 19.70 -1.77
N THR A 174 7.40 20.63 -1.24
CA THR A 174 7.68 22.08 -1.28
C THR A 174 8.84 22.51 -0.37
N ALA A 175 9.09 21.78 0.73
CA ALA A 175 10.24 22.00 1.59
C ALA A 175 11.58 21.50 1.00
N GLY A 176 11.58 20.99 -0.25
CA GLY A 176 12.78 20.48 -0.91
C GLY A 176 13.34 19.18 -0.32
N ARG A 177 12.62 18.55 0.61
CA ARG A 177 13.04 17.33 1.30
C ARG A 177 13.26 16.14 0.35
N TYR A 178 12.49 16.08 -0.75
CA TYR A 178 12.56 15.01 -1.74
C TYR A 178 13.33 15.39 -3.02
N GLY A 179 13.88 16.62 -3.09
CA GLY A 179 14.60 17.13 -4.23
C GLY A 179 13.72 17.51 -5.43
N LYS A 180 14.22 18.41 -6.28
CA LYS A 180 13.52 18.96 -7.45
C LYS A 180 12.94 17.93 -8.45
N PRO A 181 13.61 16.78 -8.73
CA PRO A 181 13.06 15.79 -9.66
C PRO A 181 11.71 15.19 -9.21
N TYR A 182 11.52 14.98 -7.89
CA TYR A 182 10.29 14.41 -7.35
C TYR A 182 9.14 15.40 -7.31
N GLU A 183 9.44 16.67 -7.05
CA GLU A 183 8.47 17.76 -7.11
C GLU A 183 7.81 17.85 -8.49
N ARG A 184 8.63 17.74 -9.55
CA ARG A 184 8.17 17.75 -10.94
C ARG A 184 7.36 16.51 -11.29
N SER A 185 7.77 15.33 -10.80
CA SER A 185 7.06 14.06 -11.03
C SER A 185 5.68 14.05 -10.40
N ILE A 186 5.52 14.55 -9.16
CA ILE A 186 4.23 14.62 -8.48
C ILE A 186 3.34 15.64 -9.17
N LYS A 187 3.83 16.85 -9.44
CA LYS A 187 3.04 17.91 -10.09
C LYS A 187 2.57 17.49 -11.48
N ASN A 188 3.44 16.91 -12.31
CA ASN A 188 3.09 16.51 -13.67
C ASN A 188 2.12 15.31 -13.73
N ARG A 189 2.22 14.36 -12.81
CA ARG A 189 1.35 13.18 -12.78
C ARG A 189 -0.04 13.43 -12.20
N PHE A 190 -0.17 14.38 -11.31
CA PHE A 190 -1.44 14.65 -10.62
C PHE A 190 -2.12 15.95 -11.05
N GLN A 191 -1.56 16.65 -12.06
CA GLN A 191 -2.09 17.91 -12.62
C GLN A 191 -2.42 18.95 -11.52
N ILE A 192 -1.43 19.20 -10.63
CA ILE A 192 -1.56 20.14 -9.53
C ILE A 192 -0.65 21.33 -9.79
#